data_ce7b80fc300ae48d174f6304aab1aba1
#
_entry.id   ce7b80fc300ae48d174f6304aab1aba1
#
_cell.length_a   1.000
_cell.length_b   1.000
_cell.length_c   1.000
_cell.angle_alpha   90.00
_cell.angle_beta   90.00
_cell.angle_gamma   90.00
#
_symmetry.space_group_name_H-M   'P 1'
#
loop_
_entity.id
_entity.type
_entity.pdbx_description
1 polymer ?
#
loop_
_entity_poly.entity_id
_entity_poly.type
_entity_poly.pdbx_seq_one_letter_code
_entity_poly.pdbx_strand_id
1 'polypeptide(L)'
;MKRFIISISAIILLLFIGFIAVFYGGFYMDSDRDNHINTFVRTENKEILIKDKDKWKPFEVRGIDMGSGIPGEWSTDYAITKETYLHWFQLIQEAGANTLRVYSVQNPSFYKAFYEYNSQHEEPLYLLQGIWVNDYIQNSRVDAYADSFAGKLLDNCLVTVDVIHGKRLIINNDADTSTGLYLHDVSKWVL
;
A
#
# COMPACT_ATOMS: atom_id res chain seq x y z
N MET A 1 -29.01 35.71 10.88
CA MET A 1 -29.02 34.27 11.07
C MET A 1 -28.59 33.51 9.80
N LYS A 2 -29.25 33.65 8.62
CA LYS A 2 -28.84 32.95 7.37
C LYS A 2 -27.35 33.17 6.96
N ARG A 3 -26.89 34.43 6.97
CA ARG A 3 -25.49 34.76 6.60
C ARG A 3 -24.47 34.13 7.54
N PHE A 4 -24.75 34.04 8.84
CA PHE A 4 -23.90 33.41 9.85
C PHE A 4 -23.82 31.91 9.63
N ILE A 5 -24.92 31.22 9.33
CA ILE A 5 -24.97 29.80 9.01
C ILE A 5 -24.17 29.51 7.75
N ILE A 6 -24.30 30.31 6.69
CA ILE A 6 -23.53 30.15 5.44
C ILE A 6 -22.04 30.29 5.70
N SER A 7 -21.61 31.25 6.52
CA SER A 7 -20.19 31.42 6.85
C SER A 7 -19.62 30.23 7.62
N ILE A 8 -20.35 29.68 8.58
CA ILE A 8 -19.93 28.49 9.33
C ILE A 8 -19.84 27.27 8.39
N SER A 9 -20.85 27.09 7.53
CA SER A 9 -20.82 25.95 6.58
C SER A 9 -19.66 26.05 5.60
N ALA A 10 -19.31 27.25 5.13
CA ALA A 10 -18.16 27.47 4.27
C ALA A 10 -16.82 27.15 4.97
N ILE A 11 -16.68 27.55 6.24
CA ILE A 11 -15.48 27.24 7.04
C ILE A 11 -15.35 25.72 7.24
N ILE A 12 -16.43 25.03 7.60
CA ILE A 12 -16.43 23.58 7.78
C ILE A 12 -16.05 22.88 6.48
N LEU A 13 -16.59 23.33 5.34
CA LEU A 13 -16.26 22.77 4.03
C LEU A 13 -14.78 22.98 3.68
N LEU A 14 -14.23 24.16 3.93
CA LEU A 14 -12.80 24.44 3.70
C LEU A 14 -11.89 23.58 4.60
N LEU A 15 -12.25 23.40 5.86
CA LEU A 15 -11.51 22.52 6.77
C LEU A 15 -11.58 21.06 6.31
N PHE A 16 -12.73 20.61 5.81
CA PHE A 16 -12.90 19.25 5.28
C PHE A 16 -12.10 19.03 3.99
N ILE A 17 -12.09 20.01 3.06
CA ILE A 17 -11.25 19.97 1.87
C ILE A 17 -9.77 19.95 2.24
N GLY A 18 -9.36 20.79 3.20
CA GLY A 18 -7.99 20.81 3.71
C GLY A 18 -7.59 19.47 4.33
N PHE A 19 -8.47 18.87 5.11
CA PHE A 19 -8.26 17.54 5.67
C PHE A 19 -8.06 16.48 4.58
N ILE A 20 -8.93 16.44 3.56
CA ILE A 20 -8.80 15.52 2.44
C ILE A 20 -7.48 15.74 1.68
N ALA A 21 -7.11 17.00 1.43
CA ALA A 21 -5.86 17.34 0.73
C ALA A 21 -4.63 16.86 1.51
N VAL A 22 -4.61 17.05 2.83
CA VAL A 22 -3.50 16.61 3.69
C VAL A 22 -3.41 15.09 3.78
N PHE A 23 -4.54 14.41 4.06
CA PHE A 23 -4.52 12.97 4.33
C PHE A 23 -4.51 12.09 3.09
N TYR A 24 -5.09 12.54 1.97
CA TYR A 24 -5.23 11.74 0.76
C TYR A 24 -4.54 12.33 -0.47
N GLY A 25 -4.10 13.57 -0.40
CA GLY A 25 -3.37 14.25 -1.46
C GLY A 25 -1.85 14.09 -1.41
N GLY A 26 -1.33 13.33 -0.44
CA GLY A 26 0.10 13.12 -0.26
C GLY A 26 0.84 14.29 0.39
N PHE A 27 0.11 15.22 1.02
CA PHE A 27 0.74 16.25 1.87
C PHE A 27 1.02 15.65 3.24
N TYR A 28 2.28 15.33 3.50
CA TYR A 28 2.71 14.78 4.75
C TYR A 28 3.23 15.88 5.69
N MET A 29 2.70 15.91 6.92
CA MET A 29 3.27 16.71 8.00
C MET A 29 3.78 15.76 9.07
N ASP A 30 5.11 15.64 9.18
CA ASP A 30 5.75 14.91 10.26
C ASP A 30 5.61 15.71 11.54
N SER A 31 4.80 15.22 12.45
CA SER A 31 4.63 15.79 13.79
C SER A 31 5.44 15.04 14.86
N ASP A 32 6.09 13.94 14.49
CA ASP A 32 6.93 13.17 15.39
C ASP A 32 8.38 13.68 15.32
N ARG A 33 8.76 14.51 16.30
CA ARG A 33 10.11 15.06 16.41
C ARG A 33 11.20 14.03 16.67
N ASP A 34 10.84 12.88 17.18
CA ASP A 34 11.79 11.85 17.63
C ASP A 34 12.02 10.77 16.58
N ASN A 35 11.35 10.83 15.42
CA ASN A 35 11.47 9.87 14.32
C ASN A 35 11.41 8.39 14.78
N HIS A 36 10.50 8.08 15.72
CA HIS A 36 10.33 6.73 16.22
C HIS A 36 9.67 5.85 15.16
N ILE A 37 10.45 5.01 14.53
CA ILE A 37 9.95 3.99 13.62
C ILE A 37 9.54 2.77 14.46
N ASN A 38 8.22 2.57 14.62
CA ASN A 38 7.69 1.36 15.21
C ASN A 38 7.70 0.24 14.18
N THR A 39 8.79 -0.53 14.14
CA THR A 39 8.86 -1.70 13.27
C THR A 39 8.33 -2.93 14.02
N PHE A 40 7.55 -3.77 13.33
CA PHE A 40 7.17 -5.08 13.83
C PHE A 40 7.95 -6.20 13.13
N VAL A 41 8.76 -5.87 12.14
CA VAL A 41 9.63 -6.76 11.38
C VAL A 41 11.06 -6.26 11.42
N ARG A 42 12.03 -7.16 11.49
CA ARG A 42 13.45 -6.88 11.34
C ARG A 42 14.18 -8.08 10.78
N THR A 43 15.36 -7.84 10.24
CA THR A 43 16.29 -8.91 9.84
C THR A 43 17.41 -9.01 10.86
N GLU A 44 17.78 -10.23 11.23
CA GLU A 44 18.92 -10.52 12.10
C GLU A 44 19.65 -11.75 11.56
N ASN A 45 20.95 -11.62 11.29
CA ASN A 45 21.74 -12.63 10.60
C ASN A 45 21.13 -13.00 9.22
N LYS A 46 20.54 -14.18 9.10
CA LYS A 46 19.88 -14.69 7.88
C LYS A 46 18.40 -14.93 8.08
N GLU A 47 17.83 -14.42 9.16
CA GLU A 47 16.44 -14.65 9.54
C GLU A 47 15.65 -13.36 9.47
N ILE A 48 14.38 -13.49 9.08
CA ILE A 48 13.37 -12.45 9.27
C ILE A 48 12.72 -12.71 10.62
N LEU A 49 12.65 -11.69 11.45
CA LEU A 49 12.01 -11.75 12.75
C LEU A 49 10.76 -10.86 12.73
N ILE A 50 9.66 -11.37 13.25
CA ILE A 50 8.44 -10.58 13.49
C ILE A 50 8.21 -10.40 15.00
N LYS A 51 7.65 -9.27 15.36
CA LYS A 51 7.32 -8.94 16.73
C LYS A 51 5.94 -9.51 17.08
N ASP A 52 5.93 -10.50 17.98
CA ASP A 52 4.71 -11.01 18.56
C ASP A 52 4.63 -10.52 20.02
N LYS A 53 3.72 -9.58 20.27
CA LYS A 53 3.64 -8.82 21.51
C LYS A 53 4.99 -8.11 21.77
N ASP A 54 5.75 -8.53 22.79
CA ASP A 54 7.05 -7.94 23.13
C ASP A 54 8.24 -8.84 22.78
N LYS A 55 8.03 -9.92 22.02
CA LYS A 55 9.09 -10.89 21.68
C LYS A 55 9.29 -10.97 20.17
N TRP A 56 10.54 -11.00 19.77
CA TRP A 56 10.94 -11.29 18.38
C TRP A 56 10.96 -12.79 18.15
N LYS A 57 10.29 -13.23 17.09
CA LYS A 57 10.22 -14.65 16.69
C LYS A 57 10.69 -14.80 15.24
N PRO A 58 11.45 -15.85 14.92
CA PRO A 58 11.75 -16.19 13.53
C PRO A 58 10.46 -16.36 12.72
N PHE A 59 10.46 -15.81 11.52
CA PHE A 59 9.36 -15.90 10.58
C PHE A 59 9.84 -16.52 9.27
N GLU A 60 9.33 -17.70 8.97
CA GLU A 60 9.58 -18.38 7.71
C GLU A 60 8.56 -17.92 6.67
N VAL A 61 9.06 -17.26 5.62
CA VAL A 61 8.21 -16.80 4.50
C VAL A 61 7.84 -17.98 3.62
N ARG A 62 6.55 -18.29 3.55
CA ARG A 62 5.93 -19.20 2.59
C ARG A 62 5.03 -18.37 1.70
N GLY A 63 5.63 -17.80 0.64
CA GLY A 63 5.04 -16.76 -0.17
C GLY A 63 4.50 -17.23 -1.50
N ILE A 64 3.49 -16.49 -2.00
CA ILE A 64 2.95 -16.60 -3.36
C ILE A 64 2.99 -15.22 -4.00
N ASP A 65 3.52 -15.16 -5.23
CA ASP A 65 3.44 -13.97 -6.07
C ASP A 65 2.03 -13.82 -6.64
N MET A 66 1.47 -12.62 -6.52
CA MET A 66 0.15 -12.30 -7.04
C MET A 66 0.25 -11.14 -8.04
N GLY A 67 -0.23 -11.37 -9.25
CA GLY A 67 -0.37 -10.34 -10.28
C GLY A 67 -1.69 -9.58 -10.18
N SER A 68 -1.88 -8.62 -11.10
CA SER A 68 -3.09 -7.78 -11.22
C SER A 68 -4.05 -8.23 -12.31
N GLY A 69 -3.74 -9.32 -13.04
CA GLY A 69 -4.55 -9.81 -14.16
C GLY A 69 -5.49 -10.94 -13.78
N ILE A 70 -6.61 -11.01 -14.50
CA ILE A 70 -7.52 -12.17 -14.52
C ILE A 70 -7.76 -12.60 -15.97
N PRO A 71 -8.17 -13.85 -16.23
CA PRO A 71 -8.47 -14.31 -17.56
C PRO A 71 -9.52 -13.43 -18.25
N GLY A 72 -9.20 -12.95 -19.46
CA GLY A 72 -10.08 -12.09 -20.25
C GLY A 72 -9.86 -10.59 -20.10
N GLU A 73 -9.05 -10.16 -19.14
CA GLU A 73 -8.73 -8.76 -18.87
C GLU A 73 -7.21 -8.52 -18.88
N TRP A 74 -6.79 -7.31 -19.20
CA TRP A 74 -5.38 -6.95 -19.11
C TRP A 74 -4.98 -6.68 -17.67
N SER A 75 -3.75 -7.00 -17.30
CA SER A 75 -3.23 -6.73 -15.95
C SER A 75 -3.27 -5.24 -15.58
N THR A 76 -3.16 -4.36 -16.58
CA THR A 76 -3.25 -2.90 -16.41
C THR A 76 -4.67 -2.39 -16.16
N ASP A 77 -5.69 -3.21 -16.39
CA ASP A 77 -7.09 -2.83 -16.14
C ASP A 77 -7.46 -2.95 -14.66
N TYR A 78 -6.64 -3.68 -13.89
CA TYR A 78 -6.86 -3.91 -12.46
C TYR A 78 -8.29 -4.37 -12.14
N ALA A 79 -8.81 -5.28 -12.98
CA ALA A 79 -10.22 -5.69 -12.99
C ALA A 79 -10.62 -6.64 -11.83
N ILE A 80 -9.66 -7.04 -10.98
CA ILE A 80 -9.91 -7.99 -9.90
C ILE A 80 -10.79 -7.31 -8.83
N THR A 81 -11.91 -7.97 -8.51
CA THR A 81 -12.85 -7.46 -7.49
C THR A 81 -12.40 -7.83 -6.08
N LYS A 82 -12.96 -7.14 -5.10
CA LYS A 82 -12.72 -7.44 -3.67
C LYS A 82 -13.09 -8.88 -3.33
N GLU A 83 -14.23 -9.36 -3.82
CA GLU A 83 -14.74 -10.71 -3.57
C GLU A 83 -13.81 -11.78 -4.14
N THR A 84 -13.24 -11.53 -5.31
CA THR A 84 -12.23 -12.40 -5.93
C THR A 84 -10.97 -12.46 -5.09
N TYR A 85 -10.48 -11.32 -4.61
CA TYR A 85 -9.32 -11.28 -3.71
C TYR A 85 -9.57 -12.03 -2.40
N LEU A 86 -10.72 -11.84 -1.76
CA LEU A 86 -11.07 -12.55 -0.53
C LEU A 86 -11.06 -14.06 -0.74
N HIS A 87 -11.65 -14.55 -1.84
CA HIS A 87 -11.64 -15.97 -2.19
C HIS A 87 -10.21 -16.49 -2.42
N TRP A 88 -9.38 -15.74 -3.13
CA TRP A 88 -7.99 -16.13 -3.37
C TRP A 88 -7.16 -16.14 -2.08
N PHE A 89 -7.33 -15.19 -1.19
CA PHE A 89 -6.62 -15.17 0.10
C PHE A 89 -6.94 -16.41 0.92
N GLN A 90 -8.20 -16.84 0.92
CA GLN A 90 -8.60 -18.08 1.57
C GLN A 90 -7.88 -19.28 0.95
N LEU A 91 -7.92 -19.45 -0.38
CA LEU A 91 -7.25 -20.55 -1.06
C LEU A 91 -5.73 -20.58 -0.82
N ILE A 92 -5.11 -19.40 -0.82
CA ILE A 92 -3.68 -19.22 -0.59
C ILE A 92 -3.31 -19.68 0.83
N GLN A 93 -4.09 -19.28 1.82
CA GLN A 93 -3.86 -19.68 3.21
C GLN A 93 -4.14 -21.18 3.42
N GLU A 94 -5.19 -21.73 2.82
CA GLU A 94 -5.49 -23.16 2.82
C GLU A 94 -4.36 -24.00 2.18
N ALA A 95 -3.68 -23.44 1.18
CA ALA A 95 -2.48 -24.05 0.58
C ALA A 95 -1.23 -23.97 1.48
N GLY A 96 -1.32 -23.35 2.66
CA GLY A 96 -0.25 -23.24 3.64
C GLY A 96 0.69 -22.05 3.44
N ALA A 97 0.37 -21.11 2.53
CA ALA A 97 1.13 -19.87 2.40
C ALA A 97 0.72 -18.88 3.52
N ASN A 98 1.68 -18.06 3.93
CA ASN A 98 1.50 -17.02 4.95
C ASN A 98 1.85 -15.61 4.44
N THR A 99 2.33 -15.51 3.20
CA THR A 99 2.82 -14.24 2.64
C THR A 99 2.40 -14.11 1.18
N LEU A 100 1.94 -12.92 0.84
CA LEU A 100 1.69 -12.50 -0.54
C LEU A 100 2.80 -11.55 -0.98
N ARG A 101 3.22 -11.63 -2.23
CA ARG A 101 4.04 -10.61 -2.87
C ARG A 101 3.30 -10.02 -4.05
N VAL A 102 3.25 -8.69 -4.11
CA VAL A 102 2.77 -7.94 -5.27
C VAL A 102 3.90 -7.07 -5.82
N TYR A 103 3.93 -6.89 -7.14
CA TYR A 103 5.04 -6.19 -7.81
C TYR A 103 4.87 -4.67 -7.82
N SER A 104 3.61 -4.22 -7.81
CA SER A 104 3.23 -2.81 -7.92
C SER A 104 2.04 -2.52 -7.02
N VAL A 105 1.66 -1.25 -6.92
CA VAL A 105 0.44 -0.84 -6.21
C VAL A 105 -0.77 -1.45 -6.92
N GLN A 106 -1.49 -2.29 -6.20
CA GLN A 106 -2.72 -2.94 -6.66
C GLN A 106 -3.91 -1.97 -6.58
N ASN A 107 -5.08 -2.37 -7.10
CA ASN A 107 -6.29 -1.55 -6.99
C ASN A 107 -6.76 -1.42 -5.52
N PRO A 108 -7.59 -0.40 -5.18
CA PRO A 108 -8.09 -0.21 -3.83
C PRO A 108 -8.85 -1.42 -3.27
N SER A 109 -9.45 -2.24 -4.15
CA SER A 109 -10.16 -3.46 -3.76
C SER A 109 -9.23 -4.51 -3.14
N PHE A 110 -7.96 -4.59 -3.58
CA PHE A 110 -6.96 -5.46 -2.98
C PHE A 110 -6.70 -5.10 -1.51
N TYR A 111 -6.36 -3.84 -1.24
CA TYR A 111 -6.04 -3.39 0.14
C TYR A 111 -7.26 -3.47 1.05
N LYS A 112 -8.45 -3.20 0.52
CA LYS A 112 -9.71 -3.39 1.25
C LYS A 112 -9.94 -4.85 1.59
N ALA A 113 -9.80 -5.76 0.63
CA ALA A 113 -9.94 -7.19 0.85
C ALA A 113 -8.88 -7.70 1.84
N PHE A 114 -7.63 -7.27 1.69
CA PHE A 114 -6.53 -7.67 2.56
C PHE A 114 -6.75 -7.22 4.01
N TYR A 115 -7.22 -5.99 4.20
CA TYR A 115 -7.60 -5.48 5.51
C TYR A 115 -8.77 -6.26 6.12
N GLU A 116 -9.85 -6.48 5.36
CA GLU A 116 -11.03 -7.22 5.81
C GLU A 116 -10.66 -8.67 6.18
N TYR A 117 -9.90 -9.35 5.32
CA TYR A 117 -9.45 -10.72 5.54
C TYR A 117 -8.64 -10.85 6.82
N ASN A 118 -7.56 -10.09 6.94
CA ASN A 118 -6.66 -10.16 8.09
C ASN A 118 -7.30 -9.70 9.40
N SER A 119 -8.29 -8.82 9.34
CA SER A 119 -9.02 -8.38 10.55
C SER A 119 -9.96 -9.45 11.12
N GLN A 120 -10.26 -10.50 10.34
CA GLN A 120 -11.17 -11.60 10.72
C GLN A 120 -10.43 -12.91 11.03
N HIS A 121 -9.10 -12.96 10.80
CA HIS A 121 -8.30 -14.17 10.98
C HIS A 121 -7.24 -13.97 12.06
N GLU A 122 -7.08 -14.98 12.93
CA GLU A 122 -6.06 -14.97 13.99
C GLU A 122 -4.64 -15.07 13.41
N GLU A 123 -4.49 -15.82 12.31
CA GLU A 123 -3.25 -15.95 11.56
C GLU A 123 -3.35 -15.08 10.28
N PRO A 124 -2.77 -13.88 10.28
CA PRO A 124 -2.86 -13.01 9.12
C PRO A 124 -1.95 -13.47 7.98
N LEU A 125 -2.33 -13.11 6.75
CA LEU A 125 -1.41 -13.10 5.63
C LEU A 125 -0.52 -11.86 5.73
N TYR A 126 0.78 -12.02 5.46
CA TYR A 126 1.71 -10.88 5.35
C TYR A 126 1.86 -10.43 3.90
N LEU A 127 2.29 -9.20 3.71
CA LEU A 127 2.45 -8.60 2.39
C LEU A 127 3.89 -8.15 2.16
N LEU A 128 4.49 -8.60 1.08
CA LEU A 128 5.69 -8.01 0.47
C LEU A 128 5.22 -7.08 -0.65
N GLN A 129 5.17 -5.80 -0.35
CA GLN A 129 4.76 -4.78 -1.30
C GLN A 129 5.97 -4.37 -2.15
N GLY A 130 5.90 -4.69 -3.43
CA GLY A 130 6.89 -4.25 -4.42
C GLY A 130 6.62 -2.85 -4.95
N ILE A 131 7.68 -2.24 -5.47
CA ILE A 131 7.64 -1.01 -6.24
C ILE A 131 8.26 -1.32 -7.59
N TRP A 132 7.50 -1.11 -8.66
CA TRP A 132 8.01 -1.40 -10.00
C TRP A 132 9.09 -0.41 -10.39
N VAL A 133 10.24 -0.94 -10.76
CA VAL A 133 11.34 -0.15 -11.30
C VAL A 133 11.21 -0.14 -12.81
N ASN A 134 11.05 1.05 -13.40
CA ASN A 134 10.79 1.19 -14.83
C ASN A 134 11.92 0.58 -15.68
N ASP A 135 11.55 -0.17 -16.72
CA ASP A 135 12.46 -0.88 -17.63
C ASP A 135 13.40 0.04 -18.45
N TYR A 136 13.23 1.35 -18.33
CA TYR A 136 14.08 2.33 -18.98
C TYR A 136 15.59 2.14 -18.73
N ILE A 137 15.95 1.58 -17.57
CA ILE A 137 17.35 1.31 -17.23
C ILE A 137 17.95 0.24 -18.15
N GLN A 138 17.17 -0.77 -18.48
CA GLN A 138 17.70 -1.93 -19.24
C GLN A 138 17.99 -1.59 -20.70
N ASN A 139 17.26 -0.63 -21.27
CA ASN A 139 17.30 -0.35 -22.70
C ASN A 139 17.92 0.98 -23.10
N SER A 140 18.06 1.94 -22.20
CA SER A 140 18.45 3.32 -22.52
C SER A 140 19.83 3.76 -22.03
N ARG A 141 20.58 2.89 -21.34
CA ARG A 141 21.87 3.24 -20.71
C ARG A 141 21.81 4.48 -19.82
N VAL A 142 20.65 4.76 -19.23
CA VAL A 142 20.46 5.85 -18.27
C VAL A 142 21.11 5.45 -16.97
N ASP A 143 21.83 6.39 -16.36
CA ASP A 143 22.37 6.20 -15.02
C ASP A 143 21.23 6.05 -14.00
N ALA A 144 21.24 4.93 -13.26
CA ALA A 144 20.24 4.65 -12.22
C ALA A 144 20.23 5.69 -11.08
N TYR A 145 21.34 6.45 -10.92
CA TYR A 145 21.46 7.51 -9.92
C TYR A 145 21.14 8.90 -10.49
N ALA A 146 20.79 9.01 -11.78
CA ALA A 146 20.35 10.28 -12.33
C ALA A 146 19.05 10.74 -11.65
N ASP A 147 18.92 12.03 -11.37
CA ASP A 147 17.75 12.62 -10.69
C ASP A 147 16.44 12.29 -11.40
N SER A 148 16.44 12.22 -12.72
CA SER A 148 15.26 11.85 -13.51
C SER A 148 14.75 10.44 -13.24
N PHE A 149 15.62 9.53 -12.81
CA PHE A 149 15.28 8.17 -12.47
C PHE A 149 15.09 7.99 -10.94
N ALA A 150 16.10 8.36 -10.16
CA ALA A 150 16.08 8.24 -8.70
C ALA A 150 14.94 9.04 -8.07
N GLY A 151 14.66 10.25 -8.59
CA GLY A 151 13.54 11.07 -8.14
C GLY A 151 12.20 10.40 -8.38
N LYS A 152 11.96 9.85 -9.60
CA LYS A 152 10.72 9.13 -9.90
C LYS A 152 10.54 7.88 -9.05
N LEU A 153 11.62 7.13 -8.80
CA LEU A 153 11.58 5.96 -7.92
C LEU A 153 11.22 6.37 -6.49
N LEU A 154 11.81 7.44 -5.99
CA LEU A 154 11.49 7.98 -4.65
C LEU A 154 10.01 8.39 -4.56
N ASP A 155 9.49 9.08 -5.57
CA ASP A 155 8.08 9.46 -5.61
C ASP A 155 7.17 8.22 -5.57
N ASN A 156 7.51 7.17 -6.33
CA ASN A 156 6.76 5.91 -6.30
C ASN A 156 6.86 5.22 -4.92
N CYS A 157 8.00 5.30 -4.24
CA CYS A 157 8.15 4.81 -2.87
C CYS A 157 7.21 5.56 -1.92
N LEU A 158 7.17 6.88 -1.98
CA LEU A 158 6.28 7.70 -1.14
C LEU A 158 4.80 7.39 -1.41
N VAL A 159 4.41 7.28 -2.68
CA VAL A 159 3.04 6.88 -3.06
C VAL A 159 2.69 5.51 -2.48
N THR A 160 3.60 4.55 -2.58
CA THR A 160 3.38 3.18 -2.06
C THR A 160 3.21 3.19 -0.53
N VAL A 161 4.03 3.95 0.18
CA VAL A 161 3.91 4.10 1.64
C VAL A 161 2.55 4.70 2.02
N ASP A 162 2.13 5.77 1.33
CA ASP A 162 0.81 6.38 1.56
C ASP A 162 -0.34 5.39 1.32
N VAL A 163 -0.24 4.58 0.25
CA VAL A 163 -1.22 3.53 -0.07
C VAL A 163 -1.30 2.49 1.03
N ILE A 164 -0.17 1.98 1.50
CA ILE A 164 -0.08 1.01 2.59
C ILE A 164 -0.74 1.54 3.87
N HIS A 165 -0.58 2.83 4.14
CA HIS A 165 -1.19 3.51 5.29
C HIS A 165 -2.64 3.97 5.05
N GLY A 166 -3.22 3.70 3.87
CA GLY A 166 -4.60 4.09 3.55
C GLY A 166 -4.82 5.60 3.48
N LYS A 167 -3.83 6.36 3.00
CA LYS A 167 -3.82 7.82 2.97
C LYS A 167 -3.56 8.39 1.57
N ARG A 168 -4.04 7.72 0.52
CA ARG A 168 -3.74 8.14 -0.85
C ARG A 168 -4.95 8.16 -1.76
N LEU A 169 -5.05 9.22 -2.56
CA LEU A 169 -5.89 9.30 -3.75
C LEU A 169 -4.97 9.33 -4.97
N ILE A 170 -5.12 8.36 -5.87
CA ILE A 170 -4.43 8.29 -7.15
C ILE A 170 -5.44 8.60 -8.25
N ILE A 171 -5.22 9.70 -8.99
CA ILE A 171 -6.15 10.18 -10.03
C ILE A 171 -5.66 9.75 -11.43
N ASN A 172 -4.35 9.72 -11.63
CA ASN A 172 -3.75 9.37 -12.92
C ASN A 172 -3.20 7.95 -12.86
N ASN A 173 -3.52 7.15 -13.87
CA ASN A 173 -2.96 5.82 -14.02
C ASN A 173 -1.64 5.92 -14.77
N ASP A 174 -0.52 5.80 -14.06
CA ASP A 174 0.73 5.35 -14.64
C ASP A 174 0.67 3.82 -14.72
N ALA A 175 1.31 3.20 -15.71
CA ALA A 175 1.27 1.75 -15.97
C ALA A 175 1.57 0.85 -14.75
N ASP A 176 2.13 1.43 -13.69
CA ASP A 176 2.61 0.74 -12.49
C ASP A 176 1.71 0.94 -11.27
N THR A 177 0.63 1.72 -11.38
CA THR A 177 -0.27 2.01 -10.26
C THR A 177 -1.73 2.04 -10.70
N SER A 178 -2.62 1.54 -9.86
CA SER A 178 -4.06 1.66 -10.10
C SER A 178 -4.62 2.98 -9.56
N THR A 179 -5.57 3.57 -10.29
CA THR A 179 -6.31 4.74 -9.81
C THR A 179 -7.30 4.37 -8.72
N GLY A 180 -7.57 5.30 -7.82
CA GLY A 180 -8.61 5.16 -6.82
C GLY A 180 -8.25 5.77 -5.46
N LEU A 181 -9.15 5.60 -4.51
CA LEU A 181 -9.02 6.09 -3.15
C LEU A 181 -8.67 4.95 -2.19
N TYR A 182 -7.50 5.04 -1.59
CA TYR A 182 -6.95 4.06 -0.65
C TYR A 182 -7.20 4.52 0.78
N LEU A 183 -8.03 3.76 1.52
CA LEU A 183 -8.54 4.12 2.84
C LEU A 183 -8.18 3.12 3.95
N HIS A 184 -7.57 2.00 3.61
CA HIS A 184 -7.36 0.90 4.55
C HIS A 184 -5.88 0.80 4.91
N ASP A 185 -5.57 1.06 6.18
CA ASP A 185 -4.22 0.89 6.72
C ASP A 185 -3.89 -0.59 6.89
N VAL A 186 -2.98 -1.09 6.07
CA VAL A 186 -2.49 -2.47 6.09
C VAL A 186 -1.05 -2.58 6.59
N SER A 187 -0.44 -1.47 7.01
CA SER A 187 0.98 -1.35 7.36
C SER A 187 1.44 -2.37 8.40
N LYS A 188 0.57 -2.73 9.33
CA LYS A 188 0.87 -3.73 10.38
C LYS A 188 1.07 -5.17 9.87
N TRP A 189 0.85 -5.42 8.58
CA TRP A 189 1.05 -6.73 7.96
C TRP A 189 2.04 -6.67 6.78
N VAL A 190 2.71 -5.54 6.56
CA VAL A 190 3.70 -5.38 5.48
C VAL A 190 5.09 -5.68 6.02
N LEU A 191 5.77 -6.69 5.41
CA LEU A 191 7.11 -7.16 5.79
C LEU A 191 8.23 -6.28 5.20
#